data_1c8dea80361d997f8015f01c2faf8c17
#
_entry.id   1c8dea80361d997f8015f01c2faf8c17
#
_cell.length_a   1.000
_cell.length_b   1.000
_cell.length_c   1.000
_cell.angle_alpha   90.00
_cell.angle_beta   90.00
_cell.angle_gamma   90.00
#
_symmetry.space_group_name_H-M   'P 1'
#
loop_
_entity.id
_entity.type
_entity.pdbx_description
1 polymer ?
#
loop_
_entity_poly.entity_id
_entity_poly.type
_entity_poly.pdbx_seq_one_letter_code
_entity_poly.pdbx_strand_id
1 'polypeptide(L)'
;MSLEVIEAQTGEQPVATVLILHGLGADGRDFVPVAEQLDLSSIGPIRFLFPNAPVIPVSINGGYQMPAWYDILGADITARQDEKGMRQTQDSMNQLIEREIERGIPARRIVIAGFSQGCAMALMTGLRFPERLAGIMGLSGYLPLAATLAAERSPANADVPVFLAHGTRDGVVPLPRAIASRDALTALGYPVDWHSYEMEHSVCAEEIADMHQWLLRVLA
;
A
#
# COMPACT_ATOMS: atom_id res chain seq x y z
N MET A 1 16.36 7.06 -8.36
CA MET A 1 15.66 7.72 -9.49
C MET A 1 14.39 8.34 -8.95
N SER A 2 14.04 9.57 -9.39
CA SER A 2 12.75 10.14 -9.01
C SER A 2 11.64 9.42 -9.79
N LEU A 3 10.64 8.89 -9.08
CA LEU A 3 9.46 8.33 -9.71
C LEU A 3 8.59 9.44 -10.30
N GLU A 4 7.92 9.16 -11.42
CA GLU A 4 6.82 9.97 -11.88
C GLU A 4 5.64 9.80 -10.91
N VAL A 5 5.03 10.90 -10.45
CA VAL A 5 3.93 10.89 -9.50
C VAL A 5 2.77 11.72 -10.03
N ILE A 6 1.60 11.12 -10.12
CA ILE A 6 0.36 11.85 -10.37
C ILE A 6 -0.11 12.38 -9.01
N GLU A 7 -0.37 13.68 -8.93
CA GLU A 7 -0.90 14.33 -7.73
C GLU A 7 -2.32 14.84 -7.98
N ALA A 8 -3.22 14.60 -7.03
CA ALA A 8 -4.55 15.20 -6.97
C ALA A 8 -4.77 15.82 -5.59
N GLN A 9 -5.51 16.92 -5.52
CA GLN A 9 -5.81 17.59 -4.25
C GLN A 9 -7.28 17.97 -4.19
N THR A 10 -7.88 17.82 -3.01
CA THR A 10 -9.29 18.21 -2.78
C THR A 10 -9.44 19.67 -2.33
N GLY A 11 -8.32 20.42 -2.19
CA GLY A 11 -8.29 21.83 -1.83
C GLY A 11 -6.86 22.40 -1.77
N GLU A 12 -6.74 23.72 -1.58
CA GLU A 12 -5.46 24.44 -1.73
C GLU A 12 -4.41 24.12 -0.64
N GLN A 13 -4.81 23.79 0.58
CA GLN A 13 -3.89 23.54 1.71
C GLN A 13 -4.14 22.16 2.30
N PRO A 14 -3.59 21.10 1.70
CA PRO A 14 -3.77 19.74 2.21
C PRO A 14 -3.30 19.60 3.66
N VAL A 15 -4.12 18.94 4.47
CA VAL A 15 -3.84 18.67 5.89
C VAL A 15 -3.45 17.20 6.13
N ALA A 16 -3.58 16.38 5.10
CA ALA A 16 -3.17 14.97 5.11
C ALA A 16 -2.81 14.50 3.70
N THR A 17 -2.08 13.40 3.62
CA THR A 17 -1.71 12.75 2.34
C THR A 17 -2.10 11.27 2.35
N VAL A 18 -2.64 10.80 1.23
CA VAL A 18 -2.85 9.38 0.94
C VAL A 18 -1.99 9.00 -0.26
N LEU A 19 -0.98 8.17 -0.04
CA LEU A 19 -0.08 7.63 -1.06
C LEU A 19 -0.61 6.25 -1.49
N ILE A 20 -0.96 6.07 -2.77
CA ILE A 20 -1.60 4.84 -3.27
C ILE A 20 -0.75 4.22 -4.38
N LEU A 21 -0.30 2.98 -4.15
CA LEU A 21 0.52 2.20 -5.08
C LEU A 21 -0.35 1.23 -5.89
N HIS A 22 -0.22 1.30 -7.22
CA HIS A 22 -0.93 0.43 -8.16
C HIS A 22 -0.39 -1.01 -8.19
N GLY A 23 -1.11 -1.92 -8.83
CA GLY A 23 -0.71 -3.30 -9.07
C GLY A 23 0.31 -3.47 -10.22
N LEU A 24 0.82 -4.69 -10.39
CA LEU A 24 1.73 -5.07 -11.48
C LEU A 24 1.12 -4.74 -12.85
N GLY A 25 1.89 -4.09 -13.72
CA GLY A 25 1.50 -3.79 -15.10
C GLY A 25 0.55 -2.61 -15.27
N ALA A 26 0.05 -2.04 -14.17
CA ALA A 26 -0.83 -0.88 -14.12
C ALA A 26 -0.03 0.44 -14.04
N ASP A 27 -0.71 1.55 -13.83
CA ASP A 27 -0.12 2.85 -13.52
C ASP A 27 -0.95 3.60 -12.45
N GLY A 28 -0.47 4.76 -12.01
CA GLY A 28 -1.12 5.53 -10.95
C GLY A 28 -2.54 5.99 -11.29
N ARG A 29 -2.94 6.06 -12.58
CA ARG A 29 -4.29 6.47 -13.01
C ARG A 29 -5.36 5.47 -12.58
N ASP A 30 -5.02 4.21 -12.35
CA ASP A 30 -5.96 3.17 -11.94
C ASP A 30 -6.70 3.52 -10.65
N PHE A 31 -6.04 4.22 -9.73
CA PHE A 31 -6.63 4.57 -8.44
C PHE A 31 -7.19 5.99 -8.33
N VAL A 32 -7.03 6.82 -9.36
CA VAL A 32 -7.65 8.17 -9.39
C VAL A 32 -9.17 8.08 -9.26
N PRO A 33 -9.90 7.21 -10.01
CA PRO A 33 -11.35 7.09 -9.87
C PRO A 33 -11.81 6.52 -8.51
N VAL A 34 -10.96 5.76 -7.83
CA VAL A 34 -11.24 5.27 -6.46
C VAL A 34 -11.12 6.43 -5.49
N ALA A 35 -10.06 7.23 -5.58
CA ALA A 35 -9.86 8.40 -4.72
C ALA A 35 -10.98 9.46 -4.89
N GLU A 36 -11.50 9.64 -6.11
CA GLU A 36 -12.63 10.54 -6.39
C GLU A 36 -13.94 10.12 -5.69
N GLN A 37 -14.08 8.85 -5.29
CA GLN A 37 -15.23 8.33 -4.54
C GLN A 37 -15.10 8.50 -3.03
N LEU A 38 -13.92 8.91 -2.52
CA LEU A 38 -13.63 9.06 -1.10
C LEU A 38 -13.95 10.48 -0.63
N ASP A 39 -15.11 10.71 -0.04
CA ASP A 39 -15.45 12.01 0.56
C ASP A 39 -14.78 12.19 1.93
N LEU A 40 -13.58 12.76 1.92
CA LEU A 40 -12.81 13.07 3.13
C LEU A 40 -12.93 14.55 3.54
N SER A 41 -13.95 15.27 3.09
CA SER A 41 -14.14 16.71 3.33
C SER A 41 -14.24 17.07 4.83
N SER A 42 -14.74 16.17 5.67
CA SER A 42 -14.79 16.37 7.14
C SER A 42 -13.40 16.39 7.80
N ILE A 43 -12.37 15.82 7.15
CA ILE A 43 -10.97 15.88 7.59
C ILE A 43 -10.32 17.20 7.18
N GLY A 44 -10.71 17.73 6.02
CA GLY A 44 -10.13 18.88 5.34
C GLY A 44 -9.55 18.50 3.98
N PRO A 45 -8.80 19.41 3.33
CA PRO A 45 -8.16 19.11 2.05
C PRO A 45 -7.14 17.97 2.16
N ILE A 46 -7.23 17.03 1.23
CA ILE A 46 -6.34 15.86 1.14
C ILE A 46 -5.50 15.95 -0.13
N ARG A 47 -4.22 15.55 -0.03
CA ARG A 47 -3.39 15.27 -1.20
C ARG A 47 -3.34 13.77 -1.44
N PHE A 48 -3.65 13.37 -2.66
CA PHE A 48 -3.47 12.00 -3.14
C PHE A 48 -2.22 11.94 -4.02
N LEU A 49 -1.36 10.97 -3.77
CA LEU A 49 -0.17 10.68 -4.56
C LEU A 49 -0.31 9.29 -5.18
N PHE A 50 -0.16 9.23 -6.50
CA PHE A 50 -0.20 7.99 -7.27
C PHE A 50 1.12 7.85 -8.04
N PRO A 51 2.17 7.29 -7.43
CA PRO A 51 3.44 7.09 -8.11
C PRO A 51 3.33 5.99 -9.17
N ASN A 52 4.06 6.15 -10.27
CA ASN A 52 4.22 5.14 -11.31
C ASN A 52 5.44 4.26 -10.99
N ALA A 53 5.24 2.95 -11.02
CA ALA A 53 6.35 2.00 -10.91
C ALA A 53 7.29 2.11 -12.12
N PRO A 54 8.60 1.85 -11.95
CA PRO A 54 9.51 1.77 -13.06
C PRO A 54 9.17 0.59 -13.98
N VAL A 55 9.48 0.71 -15.28
CA VAL A 55 9.37 -0.40 -16.23
C VAL A 55 10.59 -1.30 -16.06
N ILE A 56 10.36 -2.54 -15.65
CA ILE A 56 11.43 -3.54 -15.46
C ILE A 56 11.04 -4.87 -16.12
N PRO A 57 12.01 -5.75 -16.43
CA PRO A 57 11.69 -7.11 -16.87
C PRO A 57 11.08 -7.90 -15.71
N VAL A 58 9.94 -8.57 -15.95
CA VAL A 58 9.25 -9.39 -14.95
C VAL A 58 9.44 -10.86 -15.27
N SER A 59 10.19 -11.58 -14.40
CA SER A 59 10.66 -12.95 -14.64
C SER A 59 9.54 -13.95 -14.84
N ILE A 60 8.47 -13.91 -14.04
CA ILE A 60 7.30 -14.81 -14.17
C ILE A 60 6.60 -14.66 -15.53
N ASN A 61 6.72 -13.48 -16.15
CA ASN A 61 6.16 -13.17 -17.47
C ASN A 61 7.23 -13.30 -18.58
N GLY A 62 8.21 -14.17 -18.41
CA GLY A 62 9.25 -14.42 -19.39
C GLY A 62 10.19 -13.24 -19.67
N GLY A 63 10.33 -12.31 -18.71
CA GLY A 63 11.14 -11.11 -18.84
C GLY A 63 10.45 -9.97 -19.61
N TYR A 64 9.14 -10.04 -19.81
CA TYR A 64 8.39 -8.95 -20.44
C TYR A 64 8.52 -7.66 -19.64
N GLN A 65 8.79 -6.54 -20.34
CA GLN A 65 8.95 -5.22 -19.74
C GLN A 65 7.61 -4.62 -19.39
N MET A 66 7.36 -4.35 -18.10
CA MET A 66 6.13 -3.72 -17.63
C MET A 66 6.38 -2.91 -16.35
N PRO A 67 5.47 -1.98 -15.99
CA PRO A 67 5.55 -1.29 -14.70
C PRO A 67 5.48 -2.31 -13.56
N ALA A 68 6.48 -2.34 -12.69
CA ALA A 68 6.54 -3.23 -11.55
C ALA A 68 7.38 -2.63 -10.41
N TRP A 69 6.92 -2.82 -9.18
CA TRP A 69 7.62 -2.35 -7.99
C TRP A 69 8.84 -3.21 -7.66
N TYR A 70 8.80 -4.49 -8.02
CA TYR A 70 9.86 -5.48 -7.86
C TYR A 70 9.62 -6.65 -8.83
N ASP A 71 10.64 -7.48 -9.06
CA ASP A 71 10.51 -8.64 -9.93
C ASP A 71 9.74 -9.78 -9.22
N ILE A 72 8.87 -10.46 -9.96
CA ILE A 72 8.21 -11.70 -9.52
C ILE A 72 8.99 -12.86 -10.10
N LEU A 73 9.79 -13.50 -9.25
CA LEU A 73 10.77 -14.53 -9.64
C LEU A 73 10.15 -15.89 -9.96
N GLY A 74 8.90 -16.13 -9.59
CA GLY A 74 8.20 -17.40 -9.85
C GLY A 74 6.79 -17.45 -9.26
N ALA A 75 6.07 -18.52 -9.55
CA ALA A 75 4.67 -18.71 -9.11
C ALA A 75 4.51 -18.80 -7.58
N ASP A 76 5.51 -19.37 -6.88
CA ASP A 76 5.57 -19.28 -5.42
C ASP A 76 6.28 -18.00 -4.99
N ILE A 77 5.50 -16.93 -4.85
CA ILE A 77 5.98 -15.60 -4.47
C ILE A 77 6.54 -15.53 -3.03
N THR A 78 6.42 -16.60 -2.23
CA THR A 78 6.97 -16.65 -0.87
C THR A 78 8.29 -17.42 -0.81
N ALA A 79 8.50 -18.40 -1.68
CA ALA A 79 9.69 -19.23 -1.70
C ALA A 79 10.94 -18.42 -2.12
N ARG A 80 10.77 -17.50 -3.06
CA ARG A 80 11.86 -16.64 -3.55
C ARG A 80 11.31 -15.26 -3.89
N GLN A 81 11.72 -14.26 -3.12
CA GLN A 81 11.31 -12.88 -3.29
C GLN A 81 12.48 -12.03 -3.79
N ASP A 82 12.19 -11.05 -4.65
CA ASP A 82 13.17 -10.04 -5.07
C ASP A 82 13.40 -9.01 -3.96
N GLU A 83 14.04 -9.42 -2.88
CA GLU A 83 14.34 -8.55 -1.75
C GLU A 83 15.04 -7.27 -2.18
N LYS A 84 15.99 -7.35 -3.13
CA LYS A 84 16.72 -6.17 -3.60
C LYS A 84 15.80 -5.15 -4.27
N GLY A 85 14.92 -5.58 -5.16
CA GLY A 85 13.95 -4.70 -5.81
C GLY A 85 12.94 -4.13 -4.81
N MET A 86 12.46 -4.95 -3.87
CA MET A 86 11.59 -4.48 -2.79
C MET A 86 12.24 -3.39 -1.93
N ARG A 87 13.51 -3.55 -1.55
CA ARG A 87 14.26 -2.56 -0.78
C ARG A 87 14.46 -1.24 -1.55
N GLN A 88 14.79 -1.32 -2.83
CA GLN A 88 14.92 -0.14 -3.69
C GLN A 88 13.60 0.63 -3.81
N THR A 89 12.48 -0.08 -3.93
CA THR A 89 11.16 0.53 -3.96
C THR A 89 10.79 1.11 -2.60
N GLN A 90 11.10 0.43 -1.51
CA GLN A 90 10.92 0.96 -0.15
C GLN A 90 11.65 2.30 0.02
N ASP A 91 12.91 2.41 -0.42
CA ASP A 91 13.68 3.65 -0.37
C ASP A 91 13.00 4.78 -1.17
N SER A 92 12.44 4.45 -2.34
CA SER A 92 11.70 5.42 -3.16
C SER A 92 10.41 5.88 -2.47
N MET A 93 9.69 4.98 -1.80
CA MET A 93 8.48 5.33 -1.03
C MET A 93 8.82 6.16 0.19
N ASN A 94 9.90 5.84 0.90
CA ASN A 94 10.38 6.64 2.01
C ASN A 94 10.65 8.08 1.57
N GLN A 95 11.34 8.28 0.44
CA GLN A 95 11.58 9.61 -0.13
C GLN A 95 10.28 10.37 -0.48
N LEU A 96 9.24 9.68 -0.95
CA LEU A 96 7.93 10.29 -1.20
C LEU A 96 7.27 10.76 0.10
N ILE A 97 7.31 9.94 1.15
CA ILE A 97 6.76 10.28 2.47
C ILE A 97 7.55 11.45 3.08
N GLU A 98 8.88 11.40 3.05
CA GLU A 98 9.77 12.46 3.54
C GLU A 98 9.51 13.79 2.82
N ARG A 99 9.31 13.76 1.51
CA ARG A 99 8.93 14.94 0.72
C ARG A 99 7.60 15.54 1.19
N GLU A 100 6.61 14.73 1.55
CA GLU A 100 5.35 15.24 2.10
C GLU A 100 5.53 15.86 3.49
N ILE A 101 6.40 15.29 4.31
CA ILE A 101 6.77 15.86 5.62
C ILE A 101 7.45 17.22 5.43
N GLU A 102 8.39 17.34 4.48
CA GLU A 102 9.04 18.60 4.11
C GLU A 102 8.03 19.64 3.57
N ARG A 103 6.96 19.19 2.90
CA ARG A 103 5.85 20.03 2.43
C ARG A 103 4.88 20.46 3.54
N GLY A 104 5.13 20.04 4.78
CA GLY A 104 4.37 20.42 5.97
C GLY A 104 3.28 19.44 6.41
N ILE A 105 3.16 18.25 5.79
CA ILE A 105 2.24 17.19 6.23
C ILE A 105 2.96 16.28 7.23
N PRO A 106 2.64 16.31 8.52
CA PRO A 106 3.34 15.45 9.49
C PRO A 106 3.08 13.96 9.20
N ALA A 107 4.07 13.09 9.48
CA ALA A 107 3.97 11.65 9.20
C ALA A 107 2.67 11.02 9.73
N ARG A 108 2.19 11.43 10.92
CA ARG A 108 0.93 10.97 11.53
C ARG A 108 -0.35 11.38 10.75
N ARG A 109 -0.21 12.13 9.68
CA ARG A 109 -1.28 12.53 8.74
C ARG A 109 -1.07 11.94 7.35
N ILE A 110 -0.19 10.94 7.22
CA ILE A 110 0.11 10.26 5.97
C ILE A 110 -0.36 8.80 6.08
N VAL A 111 -1.18 8.37 5.12
CA VAL A 111 -1.55 6.97 4.90
C VAL A 111 -0.81 6.46 3.68
N ILE A 112 -0.20 5.28 3.79
CA ILE A 112 0.31 4.54 2.64
C ILE A 112 -0.64 3.39 2.33
N ALA A 113 -1.10 3.34 1.08
CA ALA A 113 -2.04 2.36 0.57
C ALA A 113 -1.49 1.67 -0.67
N GLY A 114 -2.00 0.49 -1.01
CA GLY A 114 -1.64 -0.16 -2.26
C GLY A 114 -2.47 -1.40 -2.56
N PHE A 115 -2.52 -1.73 -3.84
CA PHE A 115 -3.25 -2.87 -4.38
C PHE A 115 -2.26 -3.90 -4.93
N SER A 116 -2.50 -5.19 -4.67
CA SER A 116 -1.72 -6.30 -5.23
C SER A 116 -0.22 -6.16 -4.93
N GLN A 117 0.65 -5.99 -5.92
CA GLN A 117 2.07 -5.70 -5.74
C GLN A 117 2.31 -4.40 -4.96
N GLY A 118 1.44 -3.39 -5.17
CA GLY A 118 1.44 -2.14 -4.39
C GLY A 118 1.08 -2.36 -2.91
N CYS A 119 0.18 -3.31 -2.60
CA CYS A 119 -0.13 -3.70 -1.22
C CYS A 119 1.13 -4.23 -0.51
N ALA A 120 1.89 -5.11 -1.17
CA ALA A 120 3.14 -5.62 -0.61
C ALA A 120 4.10 -4.48 -0.28
N MET A 121 4.22 -3.48 -1.16
CA MET A 121 5.10 -2.33 -0.93
C MET A 121 4.56 -1.36 0.11
N ALA A 122 3.25 -1.17 0.21
CA ALA A 122 2.63 -0.36 1.27
C ALA A 122 2.92 -0.96 2.67
N LEU A 123 2.74 -2.27 2.82
CA LEU A 123 3.09 -3.00 4.06
C LEU A 123 4.60 -2.97 4.31
N MET A 124 5.43 -3.24 3.28
CA MET A 124 6.90 -3.22 3.40
C MET A 124 7.39 -1.89 3.95
N THR A 125 6.92 -0.80 3.36
CA THR A 125 7.34 0.57 3.68
C THR A 125 6.75 1.04 5.01
N GLY A 126 5.44 0.99 5.16
CA GLY A 126 4.76 1.57 6.31
C GLY A 126 5.13 0.93 7.64
N LEU A 127 5.31 -0.40 7.67
CA LEU A 127 5.73 -1.11 8.88
C LEU A 127 7.17 -0.81 9.31
N ARG A 128 8.01 -0.31 8.39
CA ARG A 128 9.44 -0.02 8.60
C ARG A 128 9.77 1.47 8.62
N PHE A 129 8.83 2.34 8.27
CA PHE A 129 9.08 3.79 8.24
C PHE A 129 9.43 4.32 9.64
N PRO A 130 10.45 5.19 9.79
CA PRO A 130 10.97 5.57 11.10
C PRO A 130 10.05 6.47 11.92
N GLU A 131 9.10 7.17 11.29
CA GLU A 131 8.13 8.02 11.97
C GLU A 131 6.74 7.41 11.98
N ARG A 132 5.90 7.79 12.96
CA ARG A 132 4.52 7.31 13.08
C ARG A 132 3.66 7.78 11.92
N LEU A 133 3.14 6.83 11.11
CA LEU A 133 2.15 7.08 10.07
C LEU A 133 0.72 7.10 10.64
N ALA A 134 -0.22 7.70 9.89
CA ALA A 134 -1.65 7.64 10.20
C ALA A 134 -2.19 6.21 10.09
N GLY A 135 -1.75 5.48 9.06
CA GLY A 135 -2.18 4.12 8.83
C GLY A 135 -1.56 3.49 7.58
N ILE A 136 -1.75 2.18 7.45
CA ILE A 136 -1.31 1.39 6.31
C ILE A 136 -2.52 0.64 5.75
N MET A 137 -2.74 0.69 4.42
CA MET A 137 -3.86 0.03 3.78
C MET A 137 -3.36 -0.94 2.70
N GLY A 138 -3.70 -2.21 2.83
CA GLY A 138 -3.33 -3.26 1.89
C GLY A 138 -4.56 -3.91 1.25
N LEU A 139 -4.67 -3.81 -0.09
CA LEU A 139 -5.78 -4.32 -0.87
C LEU A 139 -5.30 -5.47 -1.75
N SER A 140 -5.94 -6.63 -1.66
CA SER A 140 -5.71 -7.82 -2.52
C SER A 140 -4.24 -8.21 -2.68
N GLY A 141 -3.46 -8.18 -1.58
CA GLY A 141 -2.03 -8.48 -1.61
C GLY A 141 -1.56 -9.35 -0.45
N TYR A 142 -0.30 -9.20 -0.09
CA TYR A 142 0.34 -10.04 0.93
C TYR A 142 1.48 -9.28 1.63
N LEU A 143 1.89 -9.77 2.81
CA LEU A 143 3.04 -9.26 3.56
C LEU A 143 4.36 -9.81 2.98
N PRO A 144 5.19 -8.98 2.33
CA PRO A 144 6.48 -9.42 1.81
C PRO A 144 7.51 -9.50 2.94
N LEU A 145 8.54 -10.34 2.76
CA LEU A 145 9.65 -10.51 3.70
C LEU A 145 9.17 -10.67 5.15
N ALA A 146 8.09 -11.45 5.35
CA ALA A 146 7.45 -11.60 6.66
C ALA A 146 8.42 -12.12 7.74
N ALA A 147 9.39 -12.97 7.36
CA ALA A 147 10.38 -13.52 8.27
C ALA A 147 11.32 -12.46 8.89
N THR A 148 11.56 -11.36 8.19
CA THR A 148 12.44 -10.29 8.70
C THR A 148 11.69 -9.20 9.47
N LEU A 149 10.35 -9.14 9.35
CA LEU A 149 9.55 -8.04 9.88
C LEU A 149 9.72 -7.84 11.38
N ALA A 150 9.73 -8.92 12.16
CA ALA A 150 9.84 -8.82 13.62
C ALA A 150 11.12 -8.08 14.07
N ALA A 151 12.22 -8.25 13.30
CA ALA A 151 13.50 -7.58 13.59
C ALA A 151 13.59 -6.18 12.97
N GLU A 152 12.85 -5.93 11.88
CA GLU A 152 13.01 -4.70 11.08
C GLU A 152 11.89 -3.67 11.28
N ARG A 153 10.78 -4.07 11.92
CA ARG A 153 9.66 -3.15 12.13
C ARG A 153 10.05 -1.93 12.94
N SER A 154 9.56 -0.77 12.54
CA SER A 154 9.77 0.47 13.26
C SER A 154 9.02 0.49 14.59
N PRO A 155 9.68 0.80 15.72
CA PRO A 155 9.00 1.02 16.99
C PRO A 155 7.95 2.14 16.93
N ALA A 156 8.15 3.16 16.08
CA ALA A 156 7.21 4.26 15.90
C ALA A 156 5.88 3.79 15.30
N ASN A 157 5.90 2.71 14.52
CA ASN A 157 4.73 2.12 13.88
C ASN A 157 4.31 0.78 14.50
N ALA A 158 4.73 0.46 15.73
CA ALA A 158 4.44 -0.83 16.37
C ALA A 158 2.93 -1.10 16.60
N ASP A 159 2.12 -0.06 16.64
CA ASP A 159 0.67 -0.08 16.82
C ASP A 159 -0.08 0.72 15.72
N VAL A 160 0.57 0.96 14.57
CA VAL A 160 -0.08 1.66 13.45
C VAL A 160 -1.32 0.88 13.00
N PRO A 161 -2.48 1.56 12.77
CA PRO A 161 -3.66 0.91 12.22
C PRO A 161 -3.37 0.31 10.84
N VAL A 162 -3.77 -0.93 10.62
CA VAL A 162 -3.61 -1.62 9.34
C VAL A 162 -4.98 -2.05 8.83
N PHE A 163 -5.38 -1.55 7.67
CA PHE A 163 -6.54 -2.05 6.92
C PHE A 163 -6.08 -3.13 5.93
N LEU A 164 -6.68 -4.30 5.97
CA LEU A 164 -6.45 -5.35 4.99
C LEU A 164 -7.76 -5.82 4.39
N ALA A 165 -7.84 -5.82 3.06
CA ALA A 165 -9.01 -6.26 2.33
C ALA A 165 -8.64 -7.25 1.22
N HIS A 166 -9.51 -8.24 0.95
CA HIS A 166 -9.21 -9.29 -0.03
C HIS A 166 -10.45 -9.92 -0.65
N GLY A 167 -10.35 -10.28 -1.93
CA GLY A 167 -11.37 -11.03 -2.64
C GLY A 167 -11.37 -12.51 -2.27
N THR A 168 -12.54 -13.08 -1.92
CA THR A 168 -12.66 -14.51 -1.57
C THR A 168 -12.45 -15.44 -2.77
N ARG A 169 -12.58 -14.89 -4.00
CA ARG A 169 -12.38 -15.60 -5.27
C ARG A 169 -11.14 -15.11 -6.03
N ASP A 170 -10.19 -14.47 -5.33
CA ASP A 170 -8.95 -13.96 -5.93
C ASP A 170 -8.08 -15.12 -6.44
N GLY A 171 -7.95 -15.23 -7.77
CA GLY A 171 -7.13 -16.23 -8.45
C GLY A 171 -5.69 -15.79 -8.73
N VAL A 172 -5.34 -14.53 -8.44
CA VAL A 172 -4.00 -13.96 -8.66
C VAL A 172 -3.18 -14.04 -7.37
N VAL A 173 -3.71 -13.49 -6.28
CA VAL A 173 -3.15 -13.63 -4.95
C VAL A 173 -4.14 -14.47 -4.11
N PRO A 174 -3.90 -15.76 -3.93
CA PRO A 174 -4.84 -16.63 -3.23
C PRO A 174 -5.15 -16.16 -1.80
N LEU A 175 -6.42 -16.17 -1.41
CA LEU A 175 -6.91 -15.74 -0.10
C LEU A 175 -6.08 -16.27 1.09
N PRO A 176 -5.61 -17.54 1.11
CA PRO A 176 -4.77 -18.03 2.22
C PRO A 176 -3.50 -17.22 2.46
N ARG A 177 -2.95 -16.55 1.43
CA ARG A 177 -1.76 -15.68 1.59
C ARG A 177 -2.10 -14.37 2.32
N ALA A 178 -3.25 -13.78 2.01
CA ALA A 178 -3.74 -12.60 2.71
C ALA A 178 -4.09 -12.94 4.17
N ILE A 179 -4.70 -14.08 4.42
CA ILE A 179 -4.97 -14.60 5.77
C ILE A 179 -3.66 -14.78 6.55
N ALA A 180 -2.64 -15.40 5.96
CA ALA A 180 -1.33 -15.57 6.59
C ALA A 180 -0.68 -14.21 6.91
N SER A 181 -0.85 -13.21 6.04
CA SER A 181 -0.36 -11.84 6.26
C SER A 181 -1.07 -11.17 7.44
N ARG A 182 -2.40 -11.26 7.49
CA ARG A 182 -3.22 -10.78 8.62
C ARG A 182 -2.76 -11.42 9.93
N ASP A 183 -2.63 -12.74 9.95
CA ASP A 183 -2.29 -13.50 11.16
C ASP A 183 -0.88 -13.16 11.65
N ALA A 184 0.08 -12.98 10.73
CA ALA A 184 1.44 -12.55 11.06
C ALA A 184 1.46 -11.15 11.68
N LEU A 185 0.70 -10.20 11.13
CA LEU A 185 0.60 -8.85 11.68
C LEU A 185 -0.11 -8.84 13.04
N THR A 186 -1.19 -9.59 13.18
CA THR A 186 -1.93 -9.73 14.45
C THR A 186 -1.05 -10.35 15.54
N ALA A 187 -0.25 -11.36 15.19
CA ALA A 187 0.71 -11.99 16.12
C ALA A 187 1.79 -11.03 16.59
N LEU A 188 2.13 -10.01 15.80
CA LEU A 188 3.06 -8.94 16.16
C LEU A 188 2.41 -7.78 16.92
N GLY A 189 1.10 -7.84 17.17
CA GLY A 189 0.34 -6.87 17.95
C GLY A 189 -0.23 -5.70 17.15
N TYR A 190 -0.21 -5.74 15.81
CA TYR A 190 -0.83 -4.68 15.00
C TYR A 190 -2.36 -4.73 15.08
N PRO A 191 -3.04 -3.56 15.19
CA PRO A 191 -4.49 -3.47 15.08
C PRO A 191 -4.89 -3.62 13.60
N VAL A 192 -5.24 -4.85 13.20
CA VAL A 192 -5.63 -5.18 11.82
C VAL A 192 -7.15 -5.13 11.70
N ASP A 193 -7.65 -4.21 10.86
CA ASP A 193 -9.04 -4.14 10.39
C ASP A 193 -9.15 -5.00 9.12
N TRP A 194 -9.73 -6.21 9.26
CA TRP A 194 -9.75 -7.22 8.19
C TRP A 194 -11.11 -7.31 7.53
N HIS A 195 -11.13 -7.19 6.20
CA HIS A 195 -12.31 -7.34 5.37
C HIS A 195 -12.11 -8.37 4.26
N SER A 196 -13.18 -9.06 3.88
CA SER A 196 -13.18 -9.93 2.71
C SER A 196 -14.49 -9.80 1.95
N TYR A 197 -14.40 -9.79 0.61
CA TYR A 197 -15.53 -9.56 -0.26
C TYR A 197 -15.67 -10.67 -1.28
N GLU A 198 -16.89 -10.90 -1.76
CA GLU A 198 -17.15 -11.92 -2.77
C GLU A 198 -16.77 -11.42 -4.18
N MET A 199 -15.47 -11.19 -4.37
CA MET A 199 -14.89 -10.68 -5.62
C MET A 199 -13.62 -11.43 -6.00
N GLU A 200 -13.21 -11.28 -7.24
CA GLU A 200 -11.92 -11.74 -7.78
C GLU A 200 -10.80 -10.75 -7.40
N HIS A 201 -9.69 -10.70 -8.18
CA HIS A 201 -8.57 -9.76 -7.98
C HIS A 201 -8.96 -8.35 -8.47
N SER A 202 -9.74 -7.65 -7.68
CA SER A 202 -10.31 -6.32 -8.01
C SER A 202 -10.62 -5.53 -6.75
N VAL A 203 -11.24 -4.35 -6.92
CA VAL A 203 -11.81 -3.53 -5.84
C VAL A 203 -13.29 -3.39 -6.10
N CYS A 204 -14.14 -3.57 -5.08
CA CYS A 204 -15.60 -3.44 -5.18
C CYS A 204 -16.12 -2.20 -4.43
N ALA A 205 -17.39 -1.87 -4.65
CA ALA A 205 -18.00 -0.69 -4.03
C ALA A 205 -18.07 -0.78 -2.50
N GLU A 206 -18.32 -1.98 -1.96
CA GLU A 206 -18.33 -2.23 -0.52
C GLU A 206 -16.95 -2.00 0.09
N GLU A 207 -15.87 -2.45 -0.58
CA GLU A 207 -14.50 -2.21 -0.15
C GLU A 207 -14.18 -0.71 -0.15
N ILE A 208 -14.58 0.04 -1.18
CA ILE A 208 -14.37 1.50 -1.24
C ILE A 208 -15.11 2.20 -0.08
N ALA A 209 -16.31 1.74 0.28
CA ALA A 209 -17.06 2.28 1.41
C ALA A 209 -16.35 2.02 2.75
N ASP A 210 -15.79 0.82 2.95
CA ASP A 210 -15.03 0.47 4.15
C ASP A 210 -13.69 1.21 4.21
N MET A 211 -12.99 1.35 3.09
CA MET A 211 -11.78 2.20 2.96
C MET A 211 -12.08 3.64 3.38
N HIS A 212 -13.18 4.20 2.89
CA HIS A 212 -13.63 5.56 3.24
C HIS A 212 -13.84 5.70 4.75
N GLN A 213 -14.61 4.82 5.38
CA GLN A 213 -14.85 4.86 6.81
C GLN A 213 -13.56 4.70 7.63
N TRP A 214 -12.66 3.83 7.18
CA TRP A 214 -11.38 3.64 7.85
C TRP A 214 -10.49 4.88 7.73
N LEU A 215 -10.40 5.51 6.55
CA LEU A 215 -9.64 6.75 6.34
C LEU A 215 -10.15 7.89 7.22
N LEU A 216 -11.47 8.04 7.36
CA LEU A 216 -12.07 9.02 8.28
C LEU A 216 -11.60 8.80 9.72
N ARG A 217 -11.47 7.55 10.17
CA ARG A 217 -11.04 7.25 11.54
C ARG A 217 -9.55 7.56 11.78
N VAL A 218 -8.68 7.18 10.83
CA VAL A 218 -7.22 7.30 11.04
C VAL A 218 -6.67 8.68 10.72
N LEU A 219 -7.43 9.49 9.96
CA LEU A 219 -7.09 10.87 9.61
C LEU A 219 -7.86 11.91 10.44
N ALA A 220 -8.67 11.51 11.40
CA ALA A 220 -9.41 12.40 12.29
C ALA A 220 -8.51 13.30 13.17
#